data_928a382af9bb531315c5413aaa4e0ac8
#
_entry.id   928a382af9bb531315c5413aaa4e0ac8
#
_cell.length_a   1.000
_cell.length_b   1.000
_cell.length_c   1.000
_cell.angle_alpha   90.00
_cell.angle_beta   90.00
_cell.angle_gamma   90.00
#
_symmetry.space_group_name_H-M   'P 1'
#
loop_
_entity.id
_entity.type
_entity.pdbx_description
1 polymer ?
#
loop_
_entity_poly.entity_id
_entity_poly.type
_entity_poly.pdbx_seq_one_letter_code
_entity_poly.pdbx_strand_id
1 'polypeptide(L)'
;MIVAPLKSNVQLSIILLLLLCIGAWGCSFAFVNTDISSINYKEHILYNLLLSDTLSLGLNKIIGLFIILLGAFFVNFLAIEQEITSKTNYLPAFFYLVFAFSASTKNVVEPILLANLFILPSLYFLINSYRQDYALAEFFKAGIFMGVASFFCIHYIVVFPVSLFALVILRPFNWREWSVLLIGLLTPLYIYVSICYLATNDAFAVFGMMKEATSTMQKPILSEYYIGFVFITILIFIFSLTHYVGKGFGGKVKTQKTKYILLWLLVFCSLMVFFEQKSDMVLLPCIVPLSIIIGDYISEIKQLKIANTLLVLFMGGFVIIYLHALGII
;
A
#
# COMPACT_ATOMS: atom_id res chain seq x y z
N MET A 1 14.04 23.30 -5.68
CA MET A 1 14.59 22.65 -4.46
C MET A 1 13.44 22.06 -3.64
N ILE A 2 12.94 20.88 -4.06
CA ILE A 2 11.70 20.28 -3.50
C ILE A 2 11.99 19.37 -2.29
N VAL A 3 13.16 18.71 -2.26
CA VAL A 3 13.52 17.79 -1.16
C VAL A 3 13.72 18.51 0.18
N ALA A 4 14.31 19.70 0.17
CA ALA A 4 14.60 20.43 1.40
C ALA A 4 13.34 20.72 2.25
N PRO A 5 12.25 21.29 1.70
CA PRO A 5 11.03 21.50 2.48
C PRO A 5 10.38 20.19 2.94
N LEU A 6 10.36 19.14 2.12
CA LEU A 6 9.80 17.84 2.49
C LEU A 6 10.56 17.15 3.63
N LYS A 7 11.84 17.48 3.82
CA LYS A 7 12.70 16.93 4.86
C LYS A 7 12.70 17.73 6.17
N SER A 8 12.53 19.02 6.11
CA SER A 8 12.80 19.90 7.25
C SER A 8 11.64 20.78 7.71
N ASN A 9 10.63 20.98 6.87
CA ASN A 9 9.53 21.90 7.19
C ASN A 9 8.17 21.21 7.05
N VAL A 10 7.54 20.91 8.19
CA VAL A 10 6.25 20.21 8.28
C VAL A 10 5.14 20.95 7.52
N GLN A 11 5.04 22.28 7.72
CA GLN A 11 3.96 23.06 7.10
C GLN A 11 4.07 23.09 5.58
N LEU A 12 5.27 23.37 5.05
CA LEU A 12 5.52 23.37 3.61
C LEU A 12 5.34 21.98 3.01
N SER A 13 5.72 20.93 3.73
CA SER A 13 5.53 19.54 3.28
C SER A 13 4.05 19.24 3.10
N ILE A 14 3.22 19.54 4.08
CA ILE A 14 1.76 19.31 4.00
C ILE A 14 1.15 20.09 2.85
N ILE A 15 1.53 21.36 2.67
CA ILE A 15 1.04 22.18 1.55
C ILE A 15 1.43 21.57 0.20
N LEU A 16 2.68 21.11 0.04
CA LEU A 16 3.15 20.47 -1.19
C LEU A 16 2.40 19.16 -1.48
N LEU A 17 2.15 18.34 -0.44
CA LEU A 17 1.37 17.12 -0.58
C LEU A 17 -0.08 17.41 -1.01
N LEU A 18 -0.72 18.39 -0.41
CA LEU A 18 -2.08 18.81 -0.77
C LEU A 18 -2.14 19.38 -2.19
N LEU A 19 -1.17 20.19 -2.60
CA LEU A 19 -1.08 20.71 -3.97
C LEU A 19 -0.92 19.58 -5.00
N LEU A 20 -0.08 18.58 -4.71
CA LEU A 20 0.08 17.40 -5.55
C LEU A 20 -1.24 16.62 -5.68
N CYS A 21 -1.93 16.41 -4.57
CA CYS A 21 -3.23 15.73 -4.55
C CYS A 21 -4.29 16.49 -5.36
N ILE A 22 -4.43 17.79 -5.14
CA ILE A 22 -5.41 18.64 -5.84
C ILE A 22 -5.07 18.67 -7.33
N GLY A 23 -3.80 18.78 -7.70
CA GLY A 23 -3.37 18.78 -9.10
C GLY A 23 -3.69 17.45 -9.81
N ALA A 24 -3.27 16.34 -9.24
CA ALA A 24 -3.53 15.01 -9.81
C ALA A 24 -5.03 14.69 -9.85
N TRP A 25 -5.75 14.98 -8.76
CA TRP A 25 -7.19 14.75 -8.70
C TRP A 25 -7.97 15.65 -9.63
N GLY A 26 -7.64 16.95 -9.68
CA GLY A 26 -8.28 17.91 -10.58
C GLY A 26 -8.13 17.55 -12.05
N CYS A 27 -6.93 17.13 -12.47
CA CYS A 27 -6.69 16.62 -13.82
C CYS A 27 -7.53 15.38 -14.13
N SER A 28 -7.57 14.40 -13.22
CA SER A 28 -8.40 13.20 -13.40
C SER A 28 -9.90 13.52 -13.46
N PHE A 29 -10.35 14.49 -12.66
CA PHE A 29 -11.75 14.89 -12.67
C PHE A 29 -12.16 15.60 -13.99
N ALA A 30 -11.26 16.44 -14.51
CA ALA A 30 -11.53 17.23 -15.71
C ALA A 30 -11.40 16.43 -17.02
N PHE A 31 -10.47 15.48 -17.11
CA PHE A 31 -10.09 14.86 -18.39
C PHE A 31 -10.41 13.37 -18.48
N VAL A 32 -10.58 12.65 -17.37
CA VAL A 32 -10.84 11.21 -17.42
C VAL A 32 -12.33 10.91 -17.34
N ASN A 33 -12.95 10.67 -18.50
CA ASN A 33 -14.29 10.12 -18.57
C ASN A 33 -14.22 8.60 -18.36
N THR A 34 -14.54 8.13 -17.16
CA THR A 34 -14.60 6.70 -16.85
C THR A 34 -16.04 6.24 -16.79
N ASP A 35 -16.41 5.30 -17.68
CA ASP A 35 -17.64 4.55 -17.48
C ASP A 35 -17.42 3.53 -16.35
N ILE A 36 -18.09 3.73 -15.21
CA ILE A 36 -18.00 2.79 -14.05
C ILE A 36 -18.45 1.39 -14.48
N SER A 37 -19.39 1.28 -15.43
CA SER A 37 -19.87 0.00 -15.95
C SER A 37 -18.80 -0.88 -16.58
N SER A 38 -17.68 -0.30 -17.03
CA SER A 38 -16.53 -1.05 -17.57
C SER A 38 -15.61 -1.64 -16.50
N ILE A 39 -15.79 -1.24 -15.23
CA ILE A 39 -14.93 -1.67 -14.13
C ILE A 39 -15.66 -2.77 -13.35
N ASN A 40 -15.43 -4.00 -13.75
CA ASN A 40 -16.04 -5.16 -13.12
C ASN A 40 -15.17 -5.64 -11.94
N TYR A 41 -15.55 -5.27 -10.72
CA TYR A 41 -14.91 -5.73 -9.48
C TYR A 41 -15.72 -6.84 -8.79
N LYS A 42 -16.52 -7.62 -9.54
CA LYS A 42 -17.37 -8.69 -8.98
C LYS A 42 -16.63 -9.72 -8.12
N GLU A 43 -15.32 -9.75 -8.26
CA GLU A 43 -14.43 -10.70 -7.59
C GLU A 43 -14.10 -10.31 -6.14
N HIS A 44 -14.42 -9.09 -5.71
CA HIS A 44 -14.02 -8.55 -4.39
C HIS A 44 -15.23 -8.44 -3.45
N ILE A 45 -15.31 -9.35 -2.49
CA ILE A 45 -16.48 -9.58 -1.63
C ILE A 45 -16.94 -8.31 -0.89
N LEU A 46 -16.07 -7.71 -0.08
CA LEU A 46 -16.41 -6.52 0.70
C LEU A 46 -16.55 -5.27 -0.18
N TYR A 47 -15.80 -5.19 -1.27
CA TYR A 47 -15.91 -4.07 -2.20
C TYR A 47 -17.31 -4.01 -2.81
N ASN A 48 -17.81 -5.14 -3.31
CA ASN A 48 -19.15 -5.21 -3.90
C ASN A 48 -20.27 -4.92 -2.89
N LEU A 49 -20.09 -5.35 -1.63
CA LEU A 49 -21.07 -5.14 -0.58
C LEU A 49 -21.16 -3.67 -0.16
N LEU A 50 -20.04 -2.96 -0.11
CA LEU A 50 -19.95 -1.58 0.40
C LEU A 50 -20.04 -0.51 -0.69
N LEU A 51 -19.57 -0.80 -1.90
CA LEU A 51 -19.33 0.18 -2.95
C LEU A 51 -20.00 -0.19 -4.28
N SER A 52 -20.94 -1.19 -4.27
CA SER A 52 -21.66 -1.58 -5.48
C SER A 52 -22.42 -0.38 -6.08
N ASP A 53 -22.73 -0.44 -7.35
CA ASP A 53 -23.42 0.45 -8.32
C ASP A 53 -24.21 1.69 -7.83
N THR A 54 -24.27 1.94 -6.53
CA THR A 54 -25.05 3.00 -5.90
C THR A 54 -24.33 4.36 -5.82
N LEU A 55 -23.00 4.36 -6.00
CA LEU A 55 -22.18 5.58 -5.89
C LEU A 55 -22.08 6.31 -7.22
N SER A 56 -22.43 7.60 -7.24
CA SER A 56 -22.13 8.45 -8.38
C SER A 56 -20.61 8.52 -8.64
N LEU A 57 -20.22 8.67 -9.92
CA LEU A 57 -18.80 8.74 -10.31
C LEU A 57 -18.03 9.80 -9.51
N GLY A 58 -18.64 10.95 -9.27
CA GLY A 58 -18.03 12.03 -8.50
C GLY A 58 -17.74 11.66 -7.05
N LEU A 59 -18.70 11.00 -6.38
CA LEU A 59 -18.52 10.52 -5.00
C LEU A 59 -17.44 9.45 -4.91
N ASN A 60 -17.40 8.53 -5.88
CA ASN A 60 -16.39 7.48 -5.93
C ASN A 60 -14.96 8.07 -6.06
N LYS A 61 -14.77 9.08 -6.92
CA LYS A 61 -13.49 9.79 -7.05
C LYS A 61 -13.10 10.53 -5.76
N ILE A 62 -14.04 11.16 -5.07
CA ILE A 62 -13.78 11.87 -3.79
C ILE A 62 -13.36 10.87 -2.70
N ILE A 63 -14.07 9.74 -2.58
CA ILE A 63 -13.73 8.69 -1.62
C ILE A 63 -12.34 8.11 -1.95
N GLY A 64 -12.03 7.87 -3.23
CA GLY A 64 -10.71 7.42 -3.67
C GLY A 64 -9.58 8.36 -3.25
N LEU A 65 -9.77 9.67 -3.47
CA LEU A 65 -8.82 10.69 -3.01
C LEU A 65 -8.61 10.62 -1.48
N PHE A 66 -9.71 10.53 -0.73
CA PHE A 66 -9.64 10.47 0.73
C PHE A 66 -8.88 9.23 1.23
N ILE A 67 -9.10 8.07 0.61
CA ILE A 67 -8.38 6.82 0.92
C ILE A 67 -6.89 6.97 0.64
N ILE A 68 -6.51 7.55 -0.51
CA ILE A 68 -5.11 7.78 -0.87
C ILE A 68 -4.44 8.74 0.12
N LEU A 69 -5.12 9.82 0.49
CA LEU A 69 -4.61 10.78 1.49
C LEU A 69 -4.43 10.11 2.87
N LEU A 70 -5.43 9.37 3.34
CA LEU A 70 -5.33 8.62 4.59
C LEU A 70 -4.14 7.65 4.57
N GLY A 71 -3.99 6.89 3.47
CA GLY A 71 -2.86 5.98 3.30
C GLY A 71 -1.51 6.70 3.38
N ALA A 72 -1.37 7.83 2.69
CA ALA A 72 -0.14 8.62 2.70
C ALA A 72 0.23 9.13 4.09
N PHE A 73 -0.74 9.69 4.83
CA PHE A 73 -0.50 10.15 6.20
C PHE A 73 -0.21 8.99 7.15
N PHE A 74 -0.89 7.85 6.98
CA PHE A 74 -0.66 6.69 7.84
C PHE A 74 0.73 6.06 7.57
N VAL A 75 1.17 5.98 6.30
CA VAL A 75 2.53 5.54 5.94
C VAL A 75 3.58 6.44 6.60
N ASN A 76 3.37 7.76 6.55
CA ASN A 76 4.29 8.71 7.18
C ASN A 76 4.30 8.57 8.71
N PHE A 77 3.12 8.43 9.31
CA PHE A 77 2.97 8.17 10.74
C PHE A 77 3.73 6.90 11.15
N LEU A 78 3.56 5.81 10.40
CA LEU A 78 4.25 4.54 10.66
C LEU A 78 5.77 4.70 10.54
N ALA A 79 6.26 5.40 9.52
CA ALA A 79 7.69 5.62 9.32
C ALA A 79 8.33 6.45 10.45
N ILE A 80 7.61 7.44 10.99
CA ILE A 80 8.05 8.27 12.11
C ILE A 80 7.99 7.50 13.44
N GLU A 81 6.89 6.82 13.72
CA GLU A 81 6.66 6.11 14.98
C GLU A 81 7.64 4.94 15.16
N GLN A 82 8.01 4.30 14.05
CA GLN A 82 9.00 3.23 14.05
C GLN A 82 10.44 3.75 13.94
N GLU A 83 10.63 5.07 14.04
CA GLU A 83 11.94 5.73 13.98
C GLU A 83 12.75 5.39 12.72
N ILE A 84 12.08 5.08 11.61
CA ILE A 84 12.73 4.86 10.32
C ILE A 84 13.19 6.21 9.77
N THR A 85 12.32 7.23 9.87
CA THR A 85 12.59 8.58 9.40
C THR A 85 12.45 9.62 10.52
N SER A 86 13.01 10.82 10.32
CA SER A 86 12.87 11.91 11.27
C SER A 86 11.43 12.45 11.32
N LYS A 87 11.05 13.06 12.46
CA LYS A 87 9.70 13.61 12.68
C LYS A 87 9.27 14.69 11.67
N THR A 88 10.22 15.37 11.06
CA THR A 88 9.96 16.43 10.08
C THR A 88 9.96 15.95 8.64
N ASN A 89 10.22 14.66 8.41
CA ASN A 89 10.36 14.08 7.08
C ASN A 89 9.02 13.56 6.55
N TYR A 90 8.55 14.10 5.43
CA TYR A 90 7.32 13.73 4.74
C TYR A 90 7.57 13.05 3.38
N LEU A 91 8.82 12.65 3.08
CA LEU A 91 9.16 11.94 1.86
C LEU A 91 8.42 10.60 1.70
N PRO A 92 8.22 9.76 2.75
CA PRO A 92 7.42 8.55 2.59
C PRO A 92 5.99 8.82 2.11
N ALA A 93 5.32 9.84 2.69
CA ALA A 93 3.98 10.25 2.24
C ALA A 93 3.99 10.74 0.80
N PHE A 94 5.00 11.52 0.41
CA PHE A 94 5.15 12.03 -0.94
C PHE A 94 5.28 10.88 -1.96
N PHE A 95 6.16 9.92 -1.71
CA PHE A 95 6.32 8.75 -2.61
C PHE A 95 5.07 7.88 -2.65
N TYR A 96 4.41 7.70 -1.51
CA TYR A 96 3.13 6.98 -1.48
C TYR A 96 2.09 7.62 -2.41
N LEU A 97 1.93 8.95 -2.35
CA LEU A 97 1.01 9.68 -3.23
C LEU A 97 1.37 9.53 -4.70
N VAL A 98 2.65 9.71 -5.05
CA VAL A 98 3.09 9.61 -6.44
C VAL A 98 2.87 8.19 -6.98
N PHE A 99 3.17 7.15 -6.20
CA PHE A 99 2.89 5.77 -6.60
C PHE A 99 1.38 5.49 -6.71
N ALA A 100 0.58 5.95 -5.73
CA ALA A 100 -0.85 5.73 -5.75
C ALA A 100 -1.52 6.39 -6.96
N PHE A 101 -1.17 7.64 -7.25
CA PHE A 101 -1.71 8.33 -8.42
C PHE A 101 -1.17 7.81 -9.75
N SER A 102 0.06 7.28 -9.82
CA SER A 102 0.58 6.67 -11.04
C SER A 102 -0.10 5.34 -11.38
N ALA A 103 -0.49 4.60 -10.35
CA ALA A 103 -1.14 3.31 -10.50
C ALA A 103 -2.67 3.43 -10.63
N SER A 104 -3.29 4.41 -9.97
CA SER A 104 -4.72 4.70 -10.04
C SER A 104 -4.98 6.03 -10.76
N THR A 105 -4.69 6.08 -12.07
CA THR A 105 -4.85 7.29 -12.88
C THR A 105 -6.29 7.77 -12.98
N LYS A 106 -7.25 6.86 -12.86
CA LYS A 106 -8.69 7.16 -12.84
C LYS A 106 -9.17 7.75 -11.52
N ASN A 107 -8.38 7.67 -10.46
CA ASN A 107 -8.68 8.10 -9.09
C ASN A 107 -10.01 7.56 -8.52
N VAL A 108 -10.42 6.40 -8.98
CA VAL A 108 -11.58 5.66 -8.47
C VAL A 108 -11.16 4.80 -7.29
N VAL A 109 -12.08 4.53 -6.38
CA VAL A 109 -11.82 3.57 -5.29
C VAL A 109 -11.53 2.21 -5.88
N GLU A 110 -10.37 1.67 -5.57
CA GLU A 110 -9.95 0.35 -6.00
C GLU A 110 -9.83 -0.60 -4.80
N PRO A 111 -10.19 -1.88 -4.94
CA PRO A 111 -10.10 -2.85 -3.85
C PRO A 111 -8.70 -2.93 -3.23
N ILE A 112 -7.66 -2.82 -4.07
CA ILE A 112 -6.27 -2.87 -3.65
C ILE A 112 -5.87 -1.67 -2.79
N LEU A 113 -6.38 -0.46 -3.11
CA LEU A 113 -6.13 0.73 -2.29
C LEU A 113 -6.75 0.59 -0.89
N LEU A 114 -7.95 0.02 -0.81
CA LEU A 114 -8.59 -0.29 0.47
C LEU A 114 -7.79 -1.35 1.23
N ALA A 115 -7.38 -2.43 0.57
CA ALA A 115 -6.56 -3.46 1.20
C ALA A 115 -5.24 -2.88 1.74
N ASN A 116 -4.56 -2.00 0.99
CA ASN A 116 -3.36 -1.29 1.45
C ASN A 116 -3.62 -0.46 2.70
N LEU A 117 -4.79 0.22 2.79
CA LEU A 117 -5.14 1.00 3.96
C LEU A 117 -5.25 0.11 5.21
N PHE A 118 -5.74 -1.13 5.09
CA PHE A 118 -5.86 -2.07 6.21
C PHE A 118 -4.55 -2.80 6.54
N ILE A 119 -3.64 -2.97 5.59
CA ILE A 119 -2.30 -3.51 5.85
C ILE A 119 -1.48 -2.60 6.78
N LEU A 120 -1.64 -1.28 6.67
CA LEU A 120 -0.90 -0.32 7.48
C LEU A 120 -1.12 -0.50 9.00
N PRO A 121 -2.36 -0.53 9.53
CA PRO A 121 -2.57 -0.81 10.95
C PRO A 121 -2.14 -2.24 11.33
N SER A 122 -2.25 -3.22 10.45
CA SER A 122 -1.70 -4.56 10.71
C SER A 122 -0.20 -4.51 10.99
N LEU A 123 0.57 -3.83 10.14
CA LEU A 123 2.00 -3.62 10.34
C LEU A 123 2.30 -2.83 11.62
N TYR A 124 1.52 -1.80 11.90
CA TYR A 124 1.69 -1.00 13.12
C TYR A 124 1.57 -1.87 14.38
N PHE A 125 0.53 -2.69 14.48
CA PHE A 125 0.32 -3.58 15.63
C PHE A 125 1.40 -4.67 15.71
N LEU A 126 1.80 -5.26 14.58
CA LEU A 126 2.90 -6.24 14.54
C LEU A 126 4.20 -5.63 15.09
N ILE A 127 4.61 -4.46 14.62
CA ILE A 127 5.87 -3.85 15.03
C ILE A 127 5.80 -3.37 16.49
N ASN A 128 4.65 -2.87 16.93
CA ASN A 128 4.47 -2.44 18.31
C ASN A 128 4.52 -3.59 19.33
N SER A 129 4.32 -4.84 18.92
CA SER A 129 4.51 -6.00 19.79
C SER A 129 5.95 -6.18 20.28
N TYR A 130 6.92 -5.48 19.68
CA TYR A 130 8.33 -5.57 20.05
C TYR A 130 8.56 -5.19 21.52
N ARG A 131 9.17 -6.10 22.31
CA ARG A 131 9.47 -5.95 23.75
C ARG A 131 8.27 -5.72 24.68
N GLN A 132 7.05 -6.01 24.24
CA GLN A 132 5.90 -6.04 25.17
C GLN A 132 5.85 -7.37 25.92
N ASP A 133 5.58 -7.35 27.21
CA ASP A 133 5.48 -8.60 28.01
C ASP A 133 4.30 -9.45 27.54
N TYR A 134 3.16 -8.83 27.26
CA TYR A 134 1.93 -9.46 26.77
C TYR A 134 1.46 -8.81 25.47
N ALA A 135 1.76 -9.44 24.33
CA ALA A 135 1.44 -8.91 23.00
C ALA A 135 0.29 -9.64 22.28
N LEU A 136 -0.45 -10.52 22.96
CA LEU A 136 -1.52 -11.31 22.34
C LEU A 136 -2.58 -10.42 21.69
N ALA A 137 -2.96 -9.31 22.36
CA ALA A 137 -3.93 -8.37 21.81
C ALA A 137 -3.43 -7.68 20.54
N GLU A 138 -2.14 -7.36 20.46
CA GLU A 138 -1.54 -6.72 19.28
C GLU A 138 -1.53 -7.70 18.09
N PHE A 139 -1.19 -8.98 18.31
CA PHE A 139 -1.24 -10.00 17.26
C PHE A 139 -2.67 -10.30 16.80
N PHE A 140 -3.63 -10.31 17.70
CA PHE A 140 -5.04 -10.46 17.33
C PHE A 140 -5.52 -9.32 16.44
N LYS A 141 -5.26 -8.07 16.83
CA LYS A 141 -5.59 -6.88 16.02
C LYS A 141 -4.90 -6.93 14.65
N ALA A 142 -3.59 -7.25 14.62
CA ALA A 142 -2.84 -7.38 13.38
C ALA A 142 -3.45 -8.44 12.45
N GLY A 143 -3.85 -9.59 12.99
CA GLY A 143 -4.55 -10.64 12.26
C GLY A 143 -5.89 -10.18 11.69
N ILE A 144 -6.71 -9.50 12.49
CA ILE A 144 -8.01 -8.96 12.02
C ILE A 144 -7.81 -8.01 10.85
N PHE A 145 -6.89 -7.03 10.97
CA PHE A 145 -6.66 -6.07 9.89
C PHE A 145 -6.14 -6.73 8.61
N MET A 146 -5.28 -7.74 8.74
CA MET A 146 -4.83 -8.55 7.59
C MET A 146 -5.99 -9.34 6.97
N GLY A 147 -6.85 -9.94 7.80
CA GLY A 147 -8.05 -10.62 7.35
C GLY A 147 -9.00 -9.69 6.59
N VAL A 148 -9.26 -8.49 7.11
CA VAL A 148 -10.09 -7.48 6.41
C VAL A 148 -9.46 -7.07 5.09
N ALA A 149 -8.13 -6.86 5.03
CA ALA A 149 -7.43 -6.55 3.79
C ALA A 149 -7.64 -7.63 2.73
N SER A 150 -7.56 -8.92 3.11
CA SER A 150 -7.79 -10.05 2.19
C SER A 150 -9.25 -10.16 1.73
N PHE A 151 -10.22 -9.62 2.48
CA PHE A 151 -11.61 -9.53 2.03
C PHE A 151 -11.85 -8.43 0.99
N PHE A 152 -11.11 -7.32 1.07
CA PHE A 152 -11.14 -6.31 0.02
C PHE A 152 -10.45 -6.78 -1.25
N CYS A 153 -9.33 -7.48 -1.12
CA CYS A 153 -8.62 -8.10 -2.23
C CYS A 153 -8.07 -9.46 -1.80
N ILE A 154 -8.65 -10.55 -2.33
CA ILE A 154 -8.31 -11.92 -1.91
C ILE A 154 -6.81 -12.24 -2.06
N HIS A 155 -6.15 -11.65 -3.04
CA HIS A 155 -4.72 -11.84 -3.28
C HIS A 155 -3.85 -11.40 -2.09
N TYR A 156 -4.36 -10.50 -1.20
CA TYR A 156 -3.63 -10.07 0.01
C TYR A 156 -3.40 -11.17 1.04
N ILE A 157 -4.05 -12.33 0.88
CA ILE A 157 -3.72 -13.52 1.70
C ILE A 157 -2.26 -13.94 1.49
N VAL A 158 -1.67 -13.66 0.31
CA VAL A 158 -0.25 -13.90 -0.01
C VAL A 158 0.68 -13.07 0.88
N VAL A 159 0.20 -11.96 1.43
CA VAL A 159 0.97 -11.10 2.35
C VAL A 159 0.96 -11.63 3.79
N PHE A 160 0.03 -12.53 4.14
CA PHE A 160 -0.06 -13.09 5.48
C PHE A 160 1.24 -13.72 6.01
N PRO A 161 2.05 -14.46 5.23
CA PRO A 161 3.34 -14.96 5.69
C PRO A 161 4.28 -13.88 6.24
N VAL A 162 4.15 -12.62 5.79
CA VAL A 162 4.93 -11.50 6.36
C VAL A 162 4.70 -11.36 7.87
N SER A 163 3.47 -11.56 8.31
CA SER A 163 3.14 -11.49 9.75
C SER A 163 3.79 -12.61 10.54
N LEU A 164 3.94 -13.80 9.95
CA LEU A 164 4.66 -14.93 10.54
C LEU A 164 6.18 -14.65 10.62
N PHE A 165 6.77 -14.10 9.55
CA PHE A 165 8.16 -13.66 9.56
C PHE A 165 8.39 -12.53 10.56
N ALA A 166 7.45 -11.59 10.69
CA ALA A 166 7.52 -10.53 11.68
C ALA A 166 7.56 -11.10 13.11
N LEU A 167 6.76 -12.11 13.41
CA LEU A 167 6.80 -12.82 14.70
C LEU A 167 8.20 -13.39 14.97
N VAL A 168 8.78 -14.12 14.02
CA VAL A 168 10.13 -14.72 14.17
C VAL A 168 11.20 -13.64 14.37
N ILE A 169 11.12 -12.52 13.65
CA ILE A 169 12.11 -11.44 13.72
C ILE A 169 11.99 -10.65 15.02
N LEU A 170 10.76 -10.37 15.46
CA LEU A 170 10.53 -9.50 16.61
C LEU A 170 10.70 -10.22 17.95
N ARG A 171 10.28 -11.49 18.04
CA ARG A 171 10.14 -12.21 19.31
C ARG A 171 10.62 -13.65 19.23
N PRO A 172 11.01 -14.25 20.37
CA PRO A 172 11.22 -15.70 20.45
C PRO A 172 9.90 -16.45 20.20
N PHE A 173 9.99 -17.67 19.70
CA PHE A 173 8.84 -18.48 19.35
C PHE A 173 7.90 -18.71 20.54
N ASN A 174 6.62 -18.37 20.36
CA ASN A 174 5.55 -18.63 21.33
C ASN A 174 4.29 -19.07 20.57
N TRP A 175 3.91 -20.35 20.71
CA TRP A 175 2.78 -20.94 19.98
C TRP A 175 1.45 -20.19 20.21
N ARG A 176 1.25 -19.58 21.40
CA ARG A 176 0.03 -18.80 21.71
C ARG A 176 -0.09 -17.54 20.82
N GLU A 177 1.01 -16.86 20.57
CA GLU A 177 1.03 -15.65 19.71
C GLU A 177 0.72 -16.03 18.27
N TRP A 178 1.25 -17.16 17.81
CA TRP A 178 0.98 -17.68 16.46
C TRP A 178 -0.49 -18.07 16.29
N SER A 179 -1.06 -18.79 17.28
CA SER A 179 -2.47 -19.18 17.26
C SER A 179 -3.41 -17.97 17.25
N VAL A 180 -3.12 -16.97 18.09
CA VAL A 180 -3.92 -15.75 18.20
C VAL A 180 -3.88 -14.93 16.89
N LEU A 181 -2.74 -14.85 16.23
CA LEU A 181 -2.60 -14.19 14.92
C LEU A 181 -3.48 -14.90 13.87
N LEU A 182 -3.46 -16.23 13.81
CA LEU A 182 -4.29 -17.04 12.92
C LEU A 182 -5.79 -16.86 13.21
N ILE A 183 -6.17 -16.88 14.48
CA ILE A 183 -7.56 -16.65 14.92
C ILE A 183 -7.99 -15.24 14.47
N GLY A 184 -7.12 -14.23 14.65
CA GLY A 184 -7.38 -12.87 14.17
C GLY A 184 -7.62 -12.81 12.66
N LEU A 185 -6.81 -13.50 11.86
CA LEU A 185 -6.97 -13.58 10.41
C LEU A 185 -8.31 -14.22 10.00
N LEU A 186 -8.72 -15.29 10.70
CA LEU A 186 -9.94 -16.02 10.39
C LEU A 186 -11.19 -15.34 10.93
N THR A 187 -11.09 -14.43 11.88
CA THR A 187 -12.23 -13.76 12.52
C THR A 187 -13.13 -13.03 11.50
N PRO A 188 -12.62 -12.19 10.55
CA PRO A 188 -13.47 -11.55 9.56
C PRO A 188 -14.20 -12.58 8.67
N LEU A 189 -13.50 -13.66 8.28
CA LEU A 189 -14.10 -14.75 7.51
C LEU A 189 -15.27 -15.39 8.27
N TYR A 190 -15.05 -15.73 9.53
CA TYR A 190 -16.07 -16.34 10.36
C TYR A 190 -17.30 -15.44 10.50
N ILE A 191 -17.11 -14.13 10.75
CA ILE A 191 -18.20 -13.17 10.85
C ILE A 191 -18.97 -13.11 9.54
N TYR A 192 -18.28 -13.03 8.40
CA TYR A 192 -18.93 -12.93 7.09
C TYR A 192 -19.73 -14.18 6.73
N VAL A 193 -19.15 -15.38 6.94
CA VAL A 193 -19.85 -16.67 6.73
C VAL A 193 -21.08 -16.76 7.61
N SER A 194 -21.00 -16.31 8.87
CA SER A 194 -22.15 -16.30 9.79
C SER A 194 -23.27 -15.39 9.29
N ILE A 195 -22.93 -14.19 8.78
CA ILE A 195 -23.93 -13.25 8.22
C ILE A 195 -24.57 -13.86 6.96
N CYS A 196 -23.77 -14.43 6.05
CA CYS A 196 -24.30 -15.10 4.85
C CYS A 196 -25.24 -16.24 5.20
N TYR A 197 -24.87 -17.09 6.16
CA TYR A 197 -25.73 -18.18 6.61
C TYR A 197 -27.07 -17.68 7.15
N LEU A 198 -27.08 -16.62 7.95
CA LEU A 198 -28.31 -16.03 8.48
C LEU A 198 -29.19 -15.38 7.39
N ALA A 199 -28.58 -14.86 6.32
CA ALA A 199 -29.28 -14.17 5.24
C ALA A 199 -29.81 -15.14 4.16
N THR A 200 -29.03 -16.16 3.79
CA THR A 200 -29.31 -17.02 2.62
C THR A 200 -29.46 -18.50 2.95
N ASN A 201 -29.27 -18.92 4.20
CA ASN A 201 -29.13 -20.31 4.64
C ASN A 201 -28.03 -21.11 3.91
N ASP A 202 -27.11 -20.44 3.23
CA ASP A 202 -25.97 -21.05 2.54
C ASP A 202 -24.64 -20.53 3.09
N ALA A 203 -23.97 -21.32 3.92
CA ALA A 203 -22.66 -20.99 4.47
C ALA A 203 -21.52 -21.10 3.42
N PHE A 204 -21.73 -21.84 2.34
CA PHE A 204 -20.70 -22.14 1.33
C PHE A 204 -20.70 -21.16 0.14
N ALA A 205 -21.69 -20.29 0.01
CA ALA A 205 -21.75 -19.28 -1.05
C ALA A 205 -20.47 -18.44 -1.14
N VAL A 206 -19.84 -18.17 0.02
CA VAL A 206 -18.57 -17.43 0.11
C VAL A 206 -17.41 -18.10 -0.63
N PHE A 207 -17.32 -19.44 -0.52
CA PHE A 207 -16.26 -20.20 -1.20
C PHE A 207 -16.46 -20.23 -2.72
N GLY A 208 -17.70 -20.18 -3.20
CA GLY A 208 -18.02 -20.01 -4.61
C GLY A 208 -17.48 -18.68 -5.14
N MET A 209 -17.76 -17.58 -4.44
CA MET A 209 -17.25 -16.24 -4.79
C MET A 209 -15.71 -16.17 -4.76
N MET A 210 -15.08 -16.79 -3.76
CA MET A 210 -13.62 -16.87 -3.69
C MET A 210 -13.03 -17.67 -4.86
N LYS A 211 -13.67 -18.72 -5.30
CA LYS A 211 -13.22 -19.53 -6.45
C LYS A 211 -13.34 -18.75 -7.75
N GLU A 212 -14.41 -17.99 -7.95
CA GLU A 212 -14.56 -17.12 -9.12
C GLU A 212 -13.46 -16.05 -9.15
N ALA A 213 -13.17 -15.43 -8.00
CA ALA A 213 -12.12 -14.41 -7.86
C ALA A 213 -10.72 -14.92 -8.24
N THR A 214 -10.44 -16.21 -8.06
CA THR A 214 -9.14 -16.80 -8.41
C THR A 214 -9.06 -17.34 -9.83
N SER A 215 -10.19 -17.52 -10.53
CA SER A 215 -10.25 -18.16 -11.85
C SER A 215 -9.97 -17.23 -13.02
N THR A 216 -10.00 -15.93 -12.83
CA THR A 216 -9.96 -14.90 -13.89
C THR A 216 -8.55 -14.35 -14.16
N MET A 217 -7.50 -15.14 -13.94
CA MET A 217 -6.11 -14.69 -14.14
C MET A 217 -5.82 -14.34 -15.61
N GLN A 218 -5.74 -13.05 -15.93
CA GLN A 218 -5.26 -12.56 -17.22
C GLN A 218 -3.89 -11.89 -17.03
N LYS A 219 -2.99 -12.05 -18.03
CA LYS A 219 -1.69 -11.39 -17.98
C LYS A 219 -1.87 -9.88 -18.15
N PRO A 220 -1.31 -9.03 -17.27
CA PRO A 220 -1.39 -7.60 -17.42
C PRO A 220 -0.64 -7.16 -18.68
N ILE A 221 -1.28 -6.34 -19.52
CA ILE A 221 -0.65 -5.67 -20.66
C ILE A 221 -0.19 -4.30 -20.16
N LEU A 222 1.09 -4.19 -19.85
CA LEU A 222 1.69 -2.93 -19.39
C LEU A 222 1.88 -1.96 -20.56
N SER A 223 1.45 -0.70 -20.40
CA SER A 223 1.80 0.35 -21.36
C SER A 223 3.32 0.61 -21.35
N GLU A 224 3.88 1.02 -22.48
CA GLU A 224 5.34 1.26 -22.58
C GLU A 224 5.82 2.33 -21.60
N TYR A 225 5.03 3.38 -21.39
CA TYR A 225 5.33 4.44 -20.43
C TYR A 225 5.34 3.95 -18.98
N TYR A 226 4.42 3.03 -18.64
CA TYR A 226 4.36 2.43 -17.32
C TYR A 226 5.57 1.54 -17.06
N ILE A 227 6.02 0.78 -18.07
CA ILE A 227 7.26 -0.02 -18.00
C ILE A 227 8.46 0.89 -17.71
N GLY A 228 8.56 2.05 -18.37
CA GLY A 228 9.61 3.03 -18.12
C GLY A 228 9.63 3.53 -16.66
N PHE A 229 8.46 3.83 -16.09
CA PHE A 229 8.35 4.26 -14.70
C PHE A 229 8.71 3.14 -13.70
N VAL A 230 8.24 1.92 -13.96
CA VAL A 230 8.60 0.74 -13.16
C VAL A 230 10.12 0.53 -13.19
N PHE A 231 10.75 0.67 -14.36
CA PHE A 231 12.20 0.56 -14.50
C PHE A 231 12.95 1.61 -13.68
N ILE A 232 12.52 2.89 -13.73
CA ILE A 232 13.10 3.97 -12.91
C ILE A 232 12.93 3.65 -11.41
N THR A 233 11.74 3.16 -11.03
CA THR A 233 11.46 2.78 -9.64
C THR A 233 12.38 1.66 -9.17
N ILE A 234 12.57 0.62 -9.98
CA ILE A 234 13.47 -0.51 -9.69
C ILE A 234 14.93 -0.02 -9.56
N LEU A 235 15.40 0.87 -10.44
CA LEU A 235 16.73 1.43 -10.33
C LEU A 235 16.94 2.18 -9.02
N ILE A 236 16.02 3.08 -8.66
CA ILE A 236 16.10 3.84 -7.39
C ILE A 236 16.04 2.87 -6.20
N PHE A 237 15.21 1.83 -6.30
CA PHE A 237 15.10 0.80 -5.27
C PHE A 237 16.39 0.00 -5.09
N ILE A 238 17.09 -0.38 -6.16
CA ILE A 238 18.37 -1.08 -6.08
C ILE A 238 19.43 -0.19 -5.38
N PHE A 239 19.50 1.09 -5.73
CA PHE A 239 20.37 2.03 -5.01
C PHE A 239 19.98 2.20 -3.55
N SER A 240 18.69 2.23 -3.25
CA SER A 240 18.18 2.26 -1.89
C SER A 240 18.57 1.01 -1.10
N LEU A 241 18.48 -0.19 -1.70
CA LEU A 241 18.88 -1.45 -1.07
C LEU A 241 20.39 -1.49 -0.74
N THR A 242 21.25 -1.06 -1.66
CA THR A 242 22.71 -1.03 -1.41
C THR A 242 23.04 -0.12 -0.22
N HIS A 243 22.34 1.00 -0.11
CA HIS A 243 22.48 1.90 1.02
C HIS A 243 21.90 1.31 2.32
N TYR A 244 20.75 0.64 2.25
CA TYR A 244 20.07 0.00 3.35
C TYR A 244 20.91 -1.13 3.98
N VAL A 245 21.60 -1.91 3.14
CA VAL A 245 22.46 -3.02 3.57
C VAL A 245 23.88 -2.53 3.91
N GLY A 246 24.43 -1.59 3.14
CA GLY A 246 25.84 -1.16 3.24
C GLY A 246 26.16 -0.33 4.48
N LYS A 247 25.24 0.43 5.03
CA LYS A 247 25.46 1.21 6.26
C LYS A 247 25.33 0.39 7.55
N GLY A 248 25.25 -0.94 7.43
CA GLY A 248 25.23 -1.84 8.56
C GLY A 248 24.21 -1.39 9.61
N PHE A 249 22.93 -1.27 9.22
CA PHE A 249 21.83 -1.04 10.16
C PHE A 249 22.19 -0.15 11.38
N GLY A 250 22.86 0.98 11.15
CA GLY A 250 23.15 1.97 12.19
C GLY A 250 21.83 2.50 12.75
N GLY A 251 21.50 2.16 13.99
CA GLY A 251 20.25 2.58 14.61
C GLY A 251 19.81 1.64 15.73
N LYS A 252 18.64 1.94 16.31
CA LYS A 252 18.05 1.08 17.35
C LYS A 252 17.68 -0.30 16.77
N VAL A 253 17.83 -1.35 17.56
CA VAL A 253 17.49 -2.74 17.15
C VAL A 253 16.04 -2.85 16.64
N LYS A 254 15.11 -2.08 17.22
CA LYS A 254 13.72 -2.02 16.75
C LYS A 254 13.63 -1.57 15.30
N THR A 255 14.31 -0.47 14.94
CA THR A 255 14.33 0.08 13.58
C THR A 255 14.91 -0.91 12.58
N GLN A 256 15.99 -1.60 12.95
CA GLN A 256 16.59 -2.63 12.10
C GLN A 256 15.61 -3.78 11.82
N LYS A 257 14.94 -4.29 12.86
CA LYS A 257 13.93 -5.34 12.73
C LYS A 257 12.75 -4.89 11.86
N THR A 258 12.29 -3.65 12.04
CA THR A 258 11.23 -3.08 11.20
C THR A 258 11.65 -3.01 9.73
N LYS A 259 12.89 -2.61 9.46
CA LYS A 259 13.46 -2.58 8.11
C LYS A 259 13.44 -3.97 7.45
N TYR A 260 13.78 -5.03 8.18
CA TYR A 260 13.68 -6.41 7.67
C TYR A 260 12.23 -6.82 7.36
N ILE A 261 11.28 -6.44 8.22
CA ILE A 261 9.85 -6.73 7.98
C ILE A 261 9.36 -6.04 6.71
N LEU A 262 9.76 -4.78 6.47
CA LEU A 262 9.40 -4.05 5.25
C LEU A 262 9.99 -4.69 3.99
N LEU A 263 11.21 -5.23 4.06
CA LEU A 263 11.80 -5.98 2.95
C LEU A 263 11.01 -7.27 2.66
N TRP A 264 10.65 -8.03 3.68
CA TRP A 264 9.79 -9.21 3.52
C TRP A 264 8.43 -8.84 2.96
N LEU A 265 7.83 -7.74 3.45
CA LEU A 265 6.58 -7.23 2.91
C LEU A 265 6.70 -6.95 1.41
N LEU A 266 7.78 -6.31 0.98
CA LEU A 266 8.02 -6.04 -0.43
C LEU A 266 8.13 -7.32 -1.26
N VAL A 267 8.85 -8.34 -0.76
CA VAL A 267 8.97 -9.64 -1.44
C VAL A 267 7.60 -10.28 -1.62
N PHE A 268 6.75 -10.35 -0.59
CA PHE A 268 5.43 -10.96 -0.70
C PHE A 268 4.46 -10.10 -1.53
N CYS A 269 4.53 -8.78 -1.42
CA CYS A 269 3.75 -7.89 -2.28
C CYS A 269 4.16 -8.02 -3.76
N SER A 270 5.45 -8.23 -4.07
CA SER A 270 5.89 -8.47 -5.44
C SER A 270 5.38 -9.78 -6.02
N LEU A 271 5.12 -10.80 -5.19
CA LEU A 271 4.47 -12.03 -5.63
C LEU A 271 3.02 -11.78 -6.06
N MET A 272 2.34 -10.79 -5.47
CA MET A 272 0.98 -10.45 -5.87
C MET A 272 0.88 -9.93 -7.31
N VAL A 273 1.97 -9.36 -7.85
CA VAL A 273 2.04 -8.91 -9.24
C VAL A 273 1.69 -10.03 -10.23
N PHE A 274 2.00 -11.29 -9.90
CA PHE A 274 1.65 -12.44 -10.73
C PHE A 274 0.14 -12.76 -10.73
N PHE A 275 -0.59 -12.26 -9.75
CA PHE A 275 -2.03 -12.49 -9.61
C PHE A 275 -2.85 -11.26 -10.05
N GLU A 276 -2.22 -10.11 -10.28
CA GLU A 276 -2.92 -8.88 -10.68
C GLU A 276 -3.25 -8.91 -12.16
N GLN A 277 -4.49 -8.54 -12.49
CA GLN A 277 -5.01 -8.63 -13.86
C GLN A 277 -4.92 -7.31 -14.61
N LYS A 278 -4.89 -6.17 -13.88
CA LYS A 278 -4.90 -4.86 -14.50
C LYS A 278 -3.49 -4.31 -14.63
N SER A 279 -3.13 -3.90 -15.84
CA SER A 279 -1.81 -3.40 -16.19
C SER A 279 -1.32 -2.24 -15.32
N ASP A 280 -2.22 -1.33 -14.97
CA ASP A 280 -1.84 -0.08 -14.30
C ASP A 280 -1.66 -0.26 -12.78
N MET A 281 -2.15 -1.39 -12.23
CA MET A 281 -2.19 -1.64 -10.79
C MET A 281 -1.04 -2.50 -10.26
N VAL A 282 -0.10 -2.89 -11.11
CA VAL A 282 1.01 -3.81 -10.76
C VAL A 282 1.84 -3.32 -9.56
N LEU A 283 2.05 -2.01 -9.42
CA LEU A 283 2.80 -1.44 -8.31
C LEU A 283 1.97 -1.24 -7.03
N LEU A 284 0.63 -1.23 -7.12
CA LEU A 284 -0.24 -0.92 -5.98
C LEU A 284 0.04 -1.76 -4.72
N PRO A 285 0.22 -3.09 -4.80
CA PRO A 285 0.54 -3.87 -3.62
C PRO A 285 1.87 -3.47 -2.96
N CYS A 286 2.84 -3.03 -3.77
CA CYS A 286 4.19 -2.70 -3.31
C CYS A 286 4.34 -1.25 -2.81
N ILE A 287 3.29 -0.41 -2.93
CA ILE A 287 3.38 1.03 -2.60
C ILE A 287 3.85 1.27 -1.17
N VAL A 288 3.31 0.53 -0.21
CA VAL A 288 3.61 0.72 1.21
C VAL A 288 5.10 0.54 1.51
N PRO A 289 5.73 -0.63 1.22
CA PRO A 289 7.14 -0.80 1.51
C PRO A 289 8.04 0.07 0.63
N LEU A 290 7.72 0.26 -0.66
CA LEU A 290 8.52 1.09 -1.57
C LEU A 290 8.58 2.54 -1.13
N SER A 291 7.45 3.13 -0.75
CA SER A 291 7.39 4.53 -0.32
C SER A 291 8.23 4.80 0.93
N ILE A 292 8.23 3.88 1.89
CA ILE A 292 9.03 4.01 3.12
C ILE A 292 10.52 3.83 2.80
N ILE A 293 10.90 2.80 2.05
CA ILE A 293 12.30 2.47 1.75
C ILE A 293 12.95 3.57 0.89
N ILE A 294 12.27 4.02 -0.16
CA ILE A 294 12.78 5.09 -1.04
C ILE A 294 12.78 6.43 -0.31
N GLY A 295 11.73 6.72 0.48
CA GLY A 295 11.64 7.92 1.29
C GLY A 295 12.77 8.03 2.33
N ASP A 296 13.09 6.93 3.01
CA ASP A 296 14.22 6.84 3.94
C ASP A 296 15.55 7.08 3.21
N TYR A 297 15.80 6.39 2.10
CA TYR A 297 17.01 6.54 1.29
C TYR A 297 17.25 7.99 0.86
N ILE A 298 16.25 8.63 0.25
CA ILE A 298 16.39 10.02 -0.22
C ILE A 298 16.58 10.99 0.94
N SER A 299 15.97 10.70 2.10
CA SER A 299 16.14 11.52 3.30
C SER A 299 17.58 11.50 3.82
N GLU A 300 18.31 10.41 3.63
CA GLU A 300 19.68 10.25 4.12
C GLU A 300 20.76 10.77 3.15
N ILE A 301 20.40 11.03 1.89
CA ILE A 301 21.35 11.61 0.92
C ILE A 301 21.85 12.98 1.41
N LYS A 302 23.17 13.10 1.65
CA LYS A 302 23.80 14.35 2.12
C LYS A 302 23.82 15.43 1.04
N GLN A 303 24.01 15.06 -0.22
CA GLN A 303 24.09 15.99 -1.35
C GLN A 303 22.67 16.31 -1.85
N LEU A 304 22.12 17.44 -1.43
CA LEU A 304 20.79 17.91 -1.85
C LEU A 304 20.60 17.99 -3.37
N LYS A 305 21.68 18.21 -4.14
CA LYS A 305 21.61 18.22 -5.60
C LYS A 305 21.20 16.83 -6.13
N ILE A 306 21.87 15.77 -5.68
CA ILE A 306 21.57 14.39 -6.10
C ILE A 306 20.14 14.00 -5.69
N ALA A 307 19.74 14.29 -4.45
CA ALA A 307 18.40 14.00 -3.96
C ALA A 307 17.32 14.72 -4.79
N ASN A 308 17.53 16.01 -5.13
CA ASN A 308 16.61 16.76 -5.99
C ASN A 308 16.58 16.20 -7.42
N THR A 309 17.73 15.81 -8.01
CA THR A 309 17.77 15.23 -9.36
C THR A 309 16.98 13.92 -9.42
N LEU A 310 17.16 13.03 -8.44
CA LEU A 310 16.41 11.78 -8.34
C LEU A 310 14.88 12.03 -8.21
N LEU A 311 14.51 13.01 -7.38
CA LEU A 311 13.10 13.35 -7.19
C LEU A 311 12.50 13.96 -8.47
N VAL A 312 13.21 14.84 -9.17
CA VAL A 312 12.76 15.44 -10.44
C VAL A 312 12.61 14.37 -11.52
N LEU A 313 13.56 13.44 -11.61
CA LEU A 313 13.49 12.33 -12.56
C LEU A 313 12.27 11.43 -12.27
N PHE A 314 12.02 11.14 -11.01
CA PHE A 314 10.85 10.37 -10.58
C PHE A 314 9.53 11.09 -10.86
N MET A 315 9.46 12.39 -10.57
CA MET A 315 8.29 13.23 -10.90
C MET A 315 8.08 13.35 -12.42
N GLY A 316 9.15 13.43 -13.20
CA GLY A 316 9.07 13.42 -14.66
C GLY A 316 8.42 12.15 -15.20
N GLY A 317 8.83 10.98 -14.69
CA GLY A 317 8.19 9.69 -15.01
C GLY A 317 6.70 9.66 -14.64
N PHE A 318 6.36 10.16 -13.44
CA PHE A 318 4.97 10.29 -13.01
C PHE A 318 4.13 11.16 -13.95
N VAL A 319 4.62 12.35 -14.31
CA VAL A 319 3.92 13.27 -15.21
C VAL A 319 3.69 12.64 -16.59
N ILE A 320 4.67 11.93 -17.13
CA ILE A 320 4.54 11.24 -18.43
C ILE A 320 3.42 10.20 -18.39
N ILE A 321 3.39 9.34 -17.35
CA ILE A 321 2.30 8.35 -17.18
C ILE A 321 0.95 9.07 -17.12
N TYR A 322 0.90 10.14 -16.34
CA TYR A 322 -0.35 10.85 -16.11
C TYR A 322 -0.87 11.49 -17.40
N LEU A 323 0.01 12.12 -18.20
CA LEU A 323 -0.34 12.70 -19.52
C LEU A 323 -0.79 11.63 -20.52
N HIS A 324 -0.15 10.47 -20.53
CA HIS A 324 -0.58 9.32 -21.34
C HIS A 324 -1.96 8.81 -20.90
N ALA A 325 -2.20 8.68 -19.61
CA ALA A 325 -3.51 8.26 -19.09
C ALA A 325 -4.64 9.25 -19.40
N LEU A 326 -4.31 10.53 -19.56
CA LEU A 326 -5.23 11.57 -19.99
C LEU A 326 -5.46 11.58 -21.52
N GLY A 327 -4.72 10.76 -22.31
CA GLY A 327 -4.80 10.73 -23.77
C GLY A 327 -4.22 11.97 -24.46
N ILE A 328 -3.28 12.67 -23.78
CA ILE A 328 -2.64 13.87 -24.32
C ILE A 328 -1.39 13.49 -25.14
N ILE A 329 -0.74 12.36 -24.77
CA ILE A 329 0.44 11.80 -25.45
C ILE A 329 0.18 10.37 -25.87
#